data_6a82fb3e210e06782ee2221bca692dc2
#
_entry.id   6a82fb3e210e06782ee2221bca692dc2
#
_cell.length_a   1.000
_cell.length_b   1.000
_cell.length_c   1.000
_cell.angle_alpha   90.00
_cell.angle_beta   90.00
_cell.angle_gamma   90.00
#
_symmetry.space_group_name_H-M   'P 1'
#
loop_
_entity.id
_entity.type
_entity.pdbx_description
1 polymer ?
#
loop_
_entity_poly.entity_id
_entity_poly.type
_entity_poly.pdbx_seq_one_letter_code
_entity_poly.pdbx_strand_id
1 'polypeptide(L)'
;MAFAENDEVSIYFETFGNIADPTLVLINGLGNQCIAYRSDFCEMFVEAGFHVVRFDNRDVGLSSDGPEGYSLKDMASDAVAVLDDLAIKKAHVFGVSLGGMIAQTFAIEFPDRCASLISVMSTTGDSDVGRPTDEARELLLTPGSTRRDLAIELHLAGKRVWGSPGHIDEASERTFAGEVFDRACRPMGVGRQFKASRADRSRTERLRELDVPTLVIHGDCDTLIDISGGIRTAEVIPHARFLEIKGMGHDYPDYFWTNLVSAVREHYQNI
;
A
#
# COMPACT_ATOMS: atom_id res chain seq x y z
N MET A 1 2.03 -6.69 21.33
CA MET A 1 1.32 -5.83 20.38
C MET A 1 1.83 -4.42 20.58
N ALA A 2 2.36 -3.79 19.53
CA ALA A 2 2.90 -2.44 19.59
C ALA A 2 1.92 -1.46 18.92
N PHE A 3 1.79 -0.27 19.50
CA PHE A 3 0.94 0.79 18.99
C PHE A 3 1.68 2.12 19.07
N ALA A 4 1.56 2.91 18.00
CA ALA A 4 2.01 4.30 17.96
C ALA A 4 0.80 5.23 18.03
N GLU A 5 0.94 6.35 18.72
CA GLU A 5 -0.14 7.32 18.88
C GLU A 5 0.05 8.49 17.92
N ASN A 6 -1.00 8.81 17.17
CA ASN A 6 -1.07 10.00 16.31
C ASN A 6 -2.36 10.77 16.64
N ASP A 7 -2.24 11.77 17.48
CA ASP A 7 -3.39 12.51 18.07
C ASP A 7 -4.39 11.54 18.75
N GLU A 8 -5.59 11.41 18.21
CA GLU A 8 -6.66 10.54 18.74
C GLU A 8 -6.64 9.12 18.13
N VAL A 9 -5.65 8.81 17.26
CA VAL A 9 -5.60 7.55 16.52
C VAL A 9 -4.43 6.71 17.01
N SER A 10 -4.72 5.46 17.40
CA SER A 10 -3.74 4.46 17.81
C SER A 10 -3.46 3.52 16.64
N ILE A 11 -2.23 3.42 16.19
CA ILE A 11 -1.80 2.68 15.00
C ILE A 11 -1.06 1.41 15.41
N TYR A 12 -1.65 0.26 15.13
CA TYR A 12 -1.02 -1.04 15.33
C TYR A 12 0.09 -1.29 14.32
N PHE A 13 1.25 -1.74 14.78
CA PHE A 13 2.37 -2.11 13.90
C PHE A 13 3.12 -3.35 14.37
N GLU A 14 3.88 -3.93 13.44
CA GLU A 14 4.79 -5.06 13.64
C GLU A 14 6.13 -4.77 12.95
N THR A 15 7.22 -5.35 13.48
CA THR A 15 8.56 -5.18 12.93
C THR A 15 9.24 -6.53 12.69
N PHE A 16 10.12 -6.59 11.67
CA PHE A 16 10.91 -7.75 11.32
C PHE A 16 12.37 -7.32 11.10
N GLY A 17 13.30 -8.20 11.44
CA GLY A 17 14.72 -7.94 11.26
C GLY A 17 15.33 -7.05 12.35
N ASN A 18 16.51 -6.49 12.06
CA ASN A 18 17.27 -5.71 13.00
C ASN A 18 17.03 -4.21 12.81
N ILE A 19 16.64 -3.50 13.86
CA ILE A 19 16.38 -2.05 13.85
C ILE A 19 17.60 -1.20 13.45
N ALA A 20 18.81 -1.77 13.51
CA ALA A 20 20.02 -1.09 13.05
C ALA A 20 20.15 -1.06 11.52
N ASP A 21 19.39 -1.90 10.81
CA ASP A 21 19.39 -1.92 9.35
C ASP A 21 18.49 -0.80 8.78
N PRO A 22 18.67 -0.42 7.50
CA PRO A 22 17.80 0.54 6.84
C PRO A 22 16.34 0.13 6.93
N THR A 23 15.49 1.04 7.40
CA THR A 23 14.05 0.73 7.59
C THR A 23 13.27 0.83 6.29
N LEU A 24 12.46 -0.19 6.01
CA LEU A 24 11.44 -0.24 4.96
C LEU A 24 10.05 -0.26 5.61
N VAL A 25 9.28 0.80 5.43
CA VAL A 25 7.88 0.89 5.89
C VAL A 25 6.95 0.43 4.78
N LEU A 26 6.05 -0.50 5.09
CA LEU A 26 5.08 -1.08 4.16
C LEU A 26 3.68 -0.52 4.44
N ILE A 27 3.13 0.24 3.50
CA ILE A 27 1.81 0.89 3.58
C ILE A 27 0.81 0.16 2.69
N ASN A 28 -0.22 -0.40 3.28
CA ASN A 28 -1.23 -1.20 2.58
C ASN A 28 -2.24 -0.38 1.76
N GLY A 29 -2.87 -1.08 0.81
CA GLY A 29 -3.99 -0.59 0.03
C GLY A 29 -5.29 -0.49 0.81
N LEU A 30 -6.34 -0.05 0.12
CA LEU A 30 -7.68 0.18 0.65
C LEU A 30 -8.23 -1.07 1.38
N GLY A 31 -8.59 -0.90 2.64
CA GLY A 31 -9.22 -1.93 3.46
C GLY A 31 -8.31 -3.10 3.87
N ASN A 32 -7.06 -3.14 3.39
CA ASN A 32 -6.14 -4.20 3.72
C ASN A 32 -5.49 -3.98 5.10
N GLN A 33 -5.41 -5.06 5.86
CA GLN A 33 -4.69 -5.11 7.13
C GLN A 33 -3.20 -5.40 6.90
N CYS A 34 -2.34 -5.09 7.87
CA CYS A 34 -0.89 -5.28 7.76
C CYS A 34 -0.47 -6.72 7.42
N ILE A 35 -1.27 -7.71 7.80
CA ILE A 35 -1.05 -9.12 7.49
C ILE A 35 -1.18 -9.46 6.00
N ALA A 36 -1.68 -8.55 5.16
CA ALA A 36 -1.62 -8.70 3.70
C ALA A 36 -0.17 -8.70 3.18
N TYR A 37 0.73 -7.98 3.85
CA TYR A 37 2.17 -8.22 3.73
C TYR A 37 2.52 -9.44 4.57
N ARG A 38 2.43 -10.64 3.99
CA ARG A 38 2.67 -11.90 4.69
C ARG A 38 4.05 -11.90 5.35
N SER A 39 4.20 -12.65 6.44
CA SER A 39 5.45 -12.64 7.21
C SER A 39 6.65 -13.11 6.39
N ASP A 40 6.48 -14.14 5.57
CA ASP A 40 7.51 -14.63 4.65
C ASP A 40 7.90 -13.59 3.59
N PHE A 41 6.97 -12.78 3.08
CA PHE A 41 7.31 -11.63 2.23
C PHE A 41 8.14 -10.58 2.99
N CYS A 42 7.78 -10.27 4.25
CA CYS A 42 8.57 -9.39 5.10
C CYS A 42 9.97 -9.95 5.36
N GLU A 43 10.08 -11.26 5.65
CA GLU A 43 11.38 -11.92 5.87
C GLU A 43 12.29 -11.89 4.64
N MET A 44 11.76 -11.94 3.41
CA MET A 44 12.56 -11.75 2.21
C MET A 44 13.21 -10.35 2.15
N PHE A 45 12.54 -9.31 2.64
CA PHE A 45 13.15 -7.99 2.77
C PHE A 45 14.19 -7.94 3.89
N VAL A 46 13.98 -8.67 5.00
CA VAL A 46 14.99 -8.82 6.05
C VAL A 46 16.25 -9.50 5.50
N GLU A 47 16.11 -10.57 4.73
CA GLU A 47 17.21 -11.24 4.05
C GLU A 47 17.91 -10.33 3.01
N ALA A 48 17.16 -9.37 2.43
CA ALA A 48 17.71 -8.34 1.55
C ALA A 48 18.44 -7.21 2.30
N GLY A 49 18.46 -7.22 3.65
CA GLY A 49 19.20 -6.29 4.51
C GLY A 49 18.36 -5.12 5.03
N PHE A 50 17.03 -5.24 5.14
CA PHE A 50 16.17 -4.20 5.68
C PHE A 50 15.61 -4.58 7.07
N HIS A 51 15.42 -3.56 7.90
CA HIS A 51 14.47 -3.59 9.00
C HIS A 51 13.08 -3.28 8.41
N VAL A 52 12.11 -4.17 8.55
CA VAL A 52 10.78 -4.03 7.95
C VAL A 52 9.75 -3.64 9.00
N VAL A 53 8.93 -2.64 8.67
CA VAL A 53 7.81 -2.19 9.49
C VAL A 53 6.54 -2.31 8.67
N ARG A 54 5.54 -3.08 9.14
CA ARG A 54 4.19 -3.10 8.57
C ARG A 54 3.18 -2.65 9.62
N PHE A 55 2.15 -1.95 9.22
CA PHE A 55 1.14 -1.44 10.14
C PHE A 55 -0.26 -1.49 9.53
N ASP A 56 -1.27 -1.53 10.38
CA ASP A 56 -2.65 -1.33 9.99
C ASP A 56 -2.90 0.16 9.81
N ASN A 57 -3.31 0.59 8.62
CA ASN A 57 -3.79 1.96 8.44
C ASN A 57 -4.94 2.25 9.41
N ARG A 58 -5.17 3.54 9.78
CA ARG A 58 -6.38 3.90 10.52
C ARG A 58 -7.63 3.30 9.87
N ASP A 59 -8.62 2.92 10.68
CA ASP A 59 -9.89 2.32 10.24
C ASP A 59 -9.86 0.85 9.86
N VAL A 60 -8.70 0.20 9.84
CA VAL A 60 -8.60 -1.24 9.53
C VAL A 60 -7.79 -2.00 10.57
N GLY A 61 -7.97 -3.30 10.61
CA GLY A 61 -7.23 -4.19 11.49
C GLY A 61 -7.38 -3.84 12.96
N LEU A 62 -6.25 -3.77 13.67
CA LEU A 62 -6.17 -3.48 15.10
C LEU A 62 -5.95 -1.98 15.38
N SER A 63 -5.70 -1.16 14.37
CA SER A 63 -5.66 0.29 14.53
C SER A 63 -7.03 0.86 14.87
N SER A 64 -7.07 1.99 15.57
CA SER A 64 -8.34 2.62 15.94
C SER A 64 -9.04 3.27 14.75
N ASP A 65 -10.31 3.62 14.92
CA ASP A 65 -11.06 4.40 13.95
C ASP A 65 -10.51 5.83 13.90
N GLY A 66 -10.38 6.37 12.68
CA GLY A 66 -10.07 7.78 12.47
C GLY A 66 -11.33 8.66 12.58
N PRO A 67 -11.16 9.97 12.81
CA PRO A 67 -12.26 10.92 12.75
C PRO A 67 -12.85 11.00 11.33
N GLU A 68 -14.07 11.49 11.18
CA GLU A 68 -14.64 11.73 9.85
C GLU A 68 -13.88 12.84 9.12
N GLY A 69 -13.64 12.65 7.82
CA GLY A 69 -13.05 13.67 6.95
C GLY A 69 -11.53 13.77 6.98
N TYR A 70 -10.82 12.79 7.53
CA TYR A 70 -9.37 12.74 7.44
C TYR A 70 -8.90 12.62 5.98
N SER A 71 -7.66 13.02 5.73
CA SER A 71 -7.02 13.09 4.43
C SER A 71 -5.92 12.03 4.26
N LEU A 72 -5.34 11.92 3.05
CA LEU A 72 -4.12 11.12 2.84
C LEU A 72 -2.92 11.68 3.62
N LYS A 73 -2.90 12.98 3.93
CA LYS A 73 -1.87 13.58 4.78
C LYS A 73 -1.96 13.05 6.21
N ASP A 74 -3.17 12.90 6.75
CA ASP A 74 -3.37 12.32 8.07
C ASP A 74 -2.95 10.85 8.10
N MET A 75 -3.21 10.09 7.02
CA MET A 75 -2.74 8.71 6.90
C MET A 75 -1.21 8.62 6.72
N ALA A 76 -0.59 9.59 6.07
CA ALA A 76 0.86 9.67 5.97
C ALA A 76 1.50 10.03 7.33
N SER A 77 0.85 10.89 8.14
CA SER A 77 1.30 11.19 9.49
C SER A 77 1.20 9.98 10.44
N ASP A 78 0.31 9.03 10.19
CA ASP A 78 0.29 7.76 10.93
C ASP A 78 1.60 6.98 10.75
N ALA A 79 2.10 6.92 9.52
CA ALA A 79 3.40 6.28 9.26
C ALA A 79 4.56 7.04 9.94
N VAL A 80 4.49 8.38 10.02
CA VAL A 80 5.45 9.18 10.80
C VAL A 80 5.39 8.83 12.28
N ALA A 81 4.20 8.73 12.87
CA ALA A 81 4.03 8.37 14.28
C ALA A 81 4.63 6.98 14.59
N VAL A 82 4.44 6.00 13.70
CA VAL A 82 5.08 4.68 13.83
C VAL A 82 6.61 4.79 13.81
N LEU A 83 7.17 5.61 12.91
CA LEU A 83 8.61 5.84 12.87
C LEU A 83 9.11 6.55 14.13
N ASP A 84 8.35 7.48 14.69
CA ASP A 84 8.70 8.22 15.90
C ASP A 84 8.70 7.31 17.14
N ASP A 85 7.69 6.42 17.26
CA ASP A 85 7.64 5.42 18.34
C ASP A 85 8.87 4.48 18.31
N LEU A 86 9.34 4.14 17.11
CA LEU A 86 10.54 3.34 16.89
C LEU A 86 11.85 4.13 16.94
N ALA A 87 11.81 5.44 17.19
CA ALA A 87 12.95 6.37 17.12
C ALA A 87 13.71 6.34 15.76
N ILE A 88 13.00 6.02 14.67
CA ILE A 88 13.54 5.97 13.31
C ILE A 88 13.40 7.35 12.66
N LYS A 89 14.52 7.95 12.28
CA LYS A 89 14.55 9.29 11.71
C LYS A 89 14.12 9.34 10.25
N LYS A 90 14.46 8.31 9.47
CA LYS A 90 14.24 8.28 8.02
C LYS A 90 14.02 6.83 7.56
N ALA A 91 13.10 6.60 6.64
CA ALA A 91 12.79 5.27 6.13
C ALA A 91 12.56 5.26 4.61
N HIS A 92 12.78 4.12 3.99
CA HIS A 92 12.26 3.80 2.65
C HIS A 92 10.77 3.51 2.77
N VAL A 93 9.94 4.13 1.92
CA VAL A 93 8.48 4.05 2.04
C VAL A 93 7.91 3.28 0.86
N PHE A 94 7.42 2.08 1.11
CA PHE A 94 6.81 1.19 0.13
C PHE A 94 5.29 1.22 0.29
N GLY A 95 4.57 1.66 -0.73
CA GLY A 95 3.11 1.73 -0.68
C GLY A 95 2.46 1.05 -1.88
N VAL A 96 1.40 0.27 -1.61
CA VAL A 96 0.62 -0.47 -2.61
C VAL A 96 -0.74 0.17 -2.80
N SER A 97 -1.16 0.46 -4.03
CA SER A 97 -2.51 0.98 -4.33
C SER A 97 -2.79 2.29 -3.58
N LEU A 98 -3.82 2.36 -2.72
CA LEU A 98 -4.04 3.48 -1.78
C LEU A 98 -2.77 3.75 -0.94
N GLY A 99 -2.06 2.71 -0.50
CA GLY A 99 -0.80 2.86 0.21
C GLY A 99 0.27 3.56 -0.62
N GLY A 100 0.26 3.40 -1.94
CA GLY A 100 1.13 4.15 -2.86
C GLY A 100 0.75 5.64 -2.91
N MET A 101 -0.55 5.97 -2.86
CA MET A 101 -1.02 7.36 -2.75
C MET A 101 -0.58 7.98 -1.41
N ILE A 102 -0.67 7.21 -0.32
CA ILE A 102 -0.19 7.62 1.02
C ILE A 102 1.33 7.81 1.00
N ALA A 103 2.09 6.88 0.40
CA ALA A 103 3.54 6.96 0.29
C ALA A 103 4.00 8.18 -0.54
N GLN A 104 3.31 8.49 -1.64
CA GLN A 104 3.53 9.73 -2.41
C GLN A 104 3.27 10.97 -1.53
N THR A 105 2.16 10.97 -0.78
CA THR A 105 1.82 12.06 0.15
C THR A 105 2.85 12.17 1.27
N PHE A 106 3.34 11.03 1.81
CA PHE A 106 4.43 11.01 2.79
C PHE A 106 5.70 11.67 2.25
N ALA A 107 6.11 11.31 1.03
CA ALA A 107 7.31 11.90 0.41
C ALA A 107 7.17 13.41 0.16
N ILE A 108 5.96 13.89 -0.16
CA ILE A 108 5.66 15.31 -0.38
C ILE A 108 5.63 16.09 0.95
N GLU A 109 4.94 15.56 1.96
CA GLU A 109 4.67 16.30 3.21
C GLU A 109 5.81 16.15 4.24
N PHE A 110 6.56 15.05 4.17
CA PHE A 110 7.63 14.70 5.11
C PHE A 110 8.94 14.29 4.39
N PRO A 111 9.49 15.10 3.48
CA PRO A 111 10.64 14.73 2.64
C PRO A 111 11.89 14.37 3.47
N ASP A 112 12.09 15.02 4.60
CA ASP A 112 13.21 14.74 5.52
C ASP A 112 13.10 13.36 6.20
N ARG A 113 11.91 12.78 6.21
CA ARG A 113 11.62 11.45 6.78
C ARG A 113 11.63 10.34 5.72
N CYS A 114 11.64 10.68 4.42
CA CYS A 114 11.58 9.76 3.29
C CYS A 114 12.96 9.53 2.68
N ALA A 115 13.55 8.36 2.88
CA ALA A 115 14.82 7.98 2.27
C ALA A 115 14.69 7.66 0.79
N SER A 116 13.63 6.93 0.42
CA SER A 116 13.18 6.74 -0.96
C SER A 116 11.69 6.40 -0.99
N LEU A 117 11.04 6.66 -2.12
CA LEU A 117 9.65 6.31 -2.39
C LEU A 117 9.59 5.09 -3.30
N ILE A 118 8.83 4.07 -2.90
CA ILE A 118 8.47 2.92 -3.74
C ILE A 118 6.95 2.90 -3.89
N SER A 119 6.46 3.28 -5.08
CA SER A 119 5.03 3.38 -5.41
C SER A 119 4.63 2.20 -6.27
N VAL A 120 3.80 1.29 -5.75
CA VAL A 120 3.41 0.03 -6.40
C VAL A 120 1.94 0.07 -6.77
N MET A 121 1.59 -0.27 -8.01
CA MET A 121 0.21 -0.35 -8.55
C MET A 121 -0.69 0.81 -8.10
N SER A 122 -0.18 2.05 -8.23
CA SER A 122 -0.82 3.27 -7.74
C SER A 122 -0.93 4.34 -8.82
N THR A 123 -1.42 5.53 -8.47
CA THR A 123 -1.66 6.63 -9.39
C THR A 123 -1.38 7.98 -8.74
N THR A 124 -1.11 9.01 -9.54
CA THR A 124 -0.99 10.41 -9.09
C THR A 124 -2.31 11.03 -8.63
N GLY A 125 -3.45 10.39 -8.92
CA GLY A 125 -4.78 10.94 -8.69
C GLY A 125 -5.33 11.78 -9.84
N ASP A 126 -4.60 11.87 -10.97
CA ASP A 126 -5.12 12.49 -12.19
C ASP A 126 -6.32 11.71 -12.73
N SER A 127 -7.32 12.42 -13.23
CA SER A 127 -8.59 11.79 -13.66
C SER A 127 -8.51 11.10 -15.03
N ASP A 128 -7.43 11.30 -15.79
CA ASP A 128 -7.22 10.76 -17.14
C ASP A 128 -6.39 9.48 -17.18
N VAL A 129 -5.76 9.08 -16.05
CA VAL A 129 -4.92 7.88 -15.93
C VAL A 129 -5.36 6.98 -14.77
N GLY A 130 -4.88 5.73 -14.74
CA GLY A 130 -5.15 4.78 -13.67
C GLY A 130 -6.63 4.45 -13.49
N ARG A 131 -7.39 4.44 -14.58
CA ARG A 131 -8.84 4.18 -14.53
C ARG A 131 -9.12 2.69 -14.40
N PRO A 132 -10.03 2.29 -13.51
CA PRO A 132 -10.48 0.92 -13.46
C PRO A 132 -11.30 0.55 -14.69
N THR A 133 -11.33 -0.74 -15.03
CA THR A 133 -12.36 -1.28 -15.92
C THR A 133 -13.75 -1.09 -15.30
N ASP A 134 -14.81 -1.17 -16.10
CA ASP A 134 -16.18 -1.02 -15.58
C ASP A 134 -16.51 -2.08 -14.53
N GLU A 135 -16.08 -3.33 -14.76
CA GLU A 135 -16.26 -4.45 -13.83
C GLU A 135 -15.50 -4.23 -12.51
N ALA A 136 -14.23 -3.83 -12.58
CA ALA A 136 -13.44 -3.53 -11.38
C ALA A 136 -14.03 -2.35 -10.60
N ARG A 137 -14.53 -1.33 -11.30
CA ARG A 137 -15.17 -0.18 -10.66
C ARG A 137 -16.45 -0.55 -9.93
N GLU A 138 -17.32 -1.35 -10.56
CA GLU A 138 -18.58 -1.81 -9.96
C GLU A 138 -18.31 -2.63 -8.69
N LEU A 139 -17.35 -3.55 -8.76
CA LEU A 139 -16.98 -4.38 -7.62
C LEU A 139 -16.31 -3.57 -6.50
N LEU A 140 -15.42 -2.61 -6.83
CA LEU A 140 -14.80 -1.71 -5.86
C LEU A 140 -15.84 -0.90 -5.06
N LEU A 141 -16.94 -0.53 -5.69
CA LEU A 141 -18.03 0.24 -5.07
C LEU A 141 -19.03 -0.63 -4.31
N THR A 142 -18.87 -1.96 -4.36
CA THR A 142 -19.74 -2.88 -3.62
C THR A 142 -19.45 -2.75 -2.11
N PRO A 143 -20.47 -2.47 -1.28
CA PRO A 143 -20.25 -2.33 0.16
C PRO A 143 -19.68 -3.59 0.78
N GLY A 144 -18.72 -3.43 1.69
CA GLY A 144 -18.21 -4.52 2.50
C GLY A 144 -19.30 -5.13 3.39
N SER A 145 -19.10 -6.37 3.83
CA SER A 145 -20.08 -7.13 4.61
C SER A 145 -19.59 -7.43 6.03
N THR A 146 -20.49 -7.37 7.00
CA THR A 146 -20.26 -7.87 8.37
C THR A 146 -20.55 -9.36 8.51
N ARG A 147 -21.01 -10.02 7.45
CA ARG A 147 -21.15 -11.47 7.40
C ARG A 147 -19.88 -12.07 6.81
N ARG A 148 -19.28 -13.01 7.56
CA ARG A 148 -18.02 -13.65 7.21
C ARG A 148 -18.02 -14.31 5.83
N ASP A 149 -19.07 -15.08 5.52
CA ASP A 149 -19.23 -15.77 4.24
C ASP A 149 -19.26 -14.80 3.06
N LEU A 150 -20.02 -13.71 3.18
CA LEU A 150 -20.13 -12.69 2.14
C LEU A 150 -18.85 -11.86 1.99
N ALA A 151 -18.15 -11.57 3.10
CA ALA A 151 -16.87 -10.85 3.05
C ALA A 151 -15.80 -11.67 2.30
N ILE A 152 -15.75 -12.99 2.54
CA ILE A 152 -14.86 -13.91 1.84
C ILE A 152 -15.20 -13.97 0.35
N GLU A 153 -16.46 -14.11 -0.02
CA GLU A 153 -16.86 -14.15 -1.43
C GLU A 153 -16.57 -12.83 -2.16
N LEU A 154 -16.75 -11.69 -1.48
CA LEU A 154 -16.39 -10.38 -2.05
C LEU A 154 -14.88 -10.27 -2.29
N HIS A 155 -14.04 -10.73 -1.35
CA HIS A 155 -12.60 -10.80 -1.53
C HIS A 155 -12.22 -11.65 -2.75
N LEU A 156 -12.78 -12.85 -2.87
CA LEU A 156 -12.51 -13.74 -4.01
C LEU A 156 -12.98 -13.14 -5.34
N ALA A 157 -14.15 -12.47 -5.35
CA ALA A 157 -14.62 -11.76 -6.53
C ALA A 157 -13.60 -10.69 -6.96
N GLY A 158 -13.05 -9.93 -6.01
CA GLY A 158 -11.97 -8.97 -6.27
C GLY A 158 -10.76 -9.64 -6.91
N LYS A 159 -10.28 -10.73 -6.33
CA LYS A 159 -9.14 -11.48 -6.87
C LYS A 159 -9.36 -11.96 -8.31
N ARG A 160 -10.56 -12.43 -8.64
CA ARG A 160 -10.89 -12.86 -10.02
C ARG A 160 -10.92 -11.70 -11.01
N VAL A 161 -11.30 -10.49 -10.58
CA VAL A 161 -11.44 -9.31 -11.45
C VAL A 161 -10.12 -8.59 -11.67
N TRP A 162 -9.35 -8.35 -10.60
CA TRP A 162 -8.12 -7.53 -10.68
C TRP A 162 -6.84 -8.23 -10.22
N GLY A 163 -6.91 -9.49 -9.74
CA GLY A 163 -5.72 -10.26 -9.40
C GLY A 163 -4.91 -10.67 -10.63
N SER A 164 -3.69 -11.13 -10.39
CA SER A 164 -2.74 -11.56 -11.42
C SER A 164 -3.25 -12.81 -12.16
N PRO A 165 -3.49 -12.75 -13.49
CA PRO A 165 -4.02 -13.86 -14.24
C PRO A 165 -3.13 -15.11 -14.14
N GLY A 166 -3.73 -16.25 -13.83
CA GLY A 166 -3.02 -17.54 -13.72
C GLY A 166 -2.27 -17.75 -12.39
N HIS A 167 -2.31 -16.78 -11.47
CA HIS A 167 -1.61 -16.85 -10.19
C HIS A 167 -2.56 -16.75 -8.97
N ILE A 168 -3.84 -17.02 -9.17
CA ILE A 168 -4.85 -16.97 -8.10
C ILE A 168 -5.06 -18.38 -7.54
N ASP A 169 -4.64 -18.59 -6.30
CA ASP A 169 -5.01 -19.78 -5.52
C ASP A 169 -6.23 -19.45 -4.66
N GLU A 170 -7.43 -19.79 -5.17
CA GLU A 170 -8.69 -19.48 -4.46
C GLU A 170 -8.79 -20.15 -3.08
N ALA A 171 -8.17 -21.30 -2.85
CA ALA A 171 -8.21 -21.97 -1.56
C ALA A 171 -7.39 -21.20 -0.52
N SER A 172 -6.20 -20.78 -0.90
CA SER A 172 -5.34 -19.91 -0.07
C SER A 172 -5.99 -18.55 0.18
N GLU A 173 -6.53 -17.91 -0.86
CA GLU A 173 -7.20 -16.61 -0.75
C GLU A 173 -8.45 -16.66 0.13
N ARG A 174 -9.23 -17.74 0.06
CA ARG A 174 -10.39 -17.98 0.94
C ARG A 174 -9.95 -18.10 2.40
N THR A 175 -8.89 -18.84 2.67
CA THR A 175 -8.33 -18.99 4.03
C THR A 175 -7.87 -17.64 4.55
N PHE A 176 -7.10 -16.91 3.77
CA PHE A 176 -6.60 -15.59 4.13
C PHE A 176 -7.72 -14.57 4.37
N ALA A 177 -8.74 -14.53 3.50
CA ALA A 177 -9.91 -13.66 3.69
C ALA A 177 -10.64 -13.97 5.02
N GLY A 178 -10.71 -15.27 5.39
CA GLY A 178 -11.22 -15.69 6.68
C GLY A 178 -10.40 -15.17 7.86
N GLU A 179 -9.07 -15.28 7.78
CA GLU A 179 -8.15 -14.75 8.79
C GLU A 179 -8.27 -13.23 8.96
N VAL A 180 -8.33 -12.51 7.84
CA VAL A 180 -8.53 -11.04 7.83
C VAL A 180 -9.84 -10.66 8.51
N PHE A 181 -10.94 -11.36 8.18
CA PHE A 181 -12.24 -11.10 8.77
C PHE A 181 -12.25 -11.39 10.28
N ASP A 182 -11.71 -12.54 10.68
CA ASP A 182 -11.68 -12.99 12.08
C ASP A 182 -10.76 -12.09 12.94
N ARG A 183 -9.69 -11.51 12.34
CA ARG A 183 -8.81 -10.56 13.01
C ARG A 183 -9.50 -9.22 13.29
N ALA A 184 -10.18 -8.64 12.30
CA ALA A 184 -10.98 -7.43 12.47
C ALA A 184 -11.90 -7.20 11.26
N CYS A 185 -13.18 -6.96 11.49
CA CYS A 185 -14.17 -6.66 10.47
C CYS A 185 -14.66 -5.21 10.63
N ARG A 186 -14.18 -4.29 9.77
CA ARG A 186 -14.47 -2.84 9.85
C ARG A 186 -14.89 -2.25 8.50
N PRO A 187 -16.03 -2.68 7.90
CA PRO A 187 -16.43 -2.23 6.57
C PRO A 187 -16.68 -0.72 6.47
N MET A 188 -17.11 -0.07 7.56
CA MET A 188 -17.30 1.39 7.59
C MET A 188 -15.98 2.16 7.48
N GLY A 189 -14.89 1.63 8.07
CA GLY A 189 -13.56 2.21 7.98
C GLY A 189 -13.04 2.23 6.55
N VAL A 190 -13.25 1.14 5.79
CA VAL A 190 -12.90 1.07 4.35
C VAL A 190 -13.59 2.21 3.58
N GLY A 191 -14.84 2.51 3.89
CA GLY A 191 -15.58 3.63 3.29
C GLY A 191 -14.96 4.99 3.59
N ARG A 192 -14.43 5.21 4.81
CA ARG A 192 -13.73 6.47 5.17
C ARG A 192 -12.39 6.59 4.44
N GLN A 193 -11.60 5.52 4.38
CA GLN A 193 -10.35 5.49 3.58
C GLN A 193 -10.62 5.79 2.10
N PHE A 194 -11.68 5.21 1.52
CA PHE A 194 -12.07 5.48 0.14
C PHE A 194 -12.45 6.96 -0.07
N LYS A 195 -13.21 7.56 0.86
CA LYS A 195 -13.53 9.01 0.81
C LYS A 195 -12.26 9.86 0.87
N ALA A 196 -11.31 9.53 1.75
CA ALA A 196 -10.03 10.24 1.87
C ALA A 196 -9.25 10.20 0.56
N SER A 197 -9.15 9.03 -0.09
CA SER A 197 -8.48 8.89 -1.39
C SER A 197 -9.16 9.69 -2.51
N ARG A 198 -10.50 9.80 -2.49
CA ARG A 198 -11.27 10.55 -3.50
C ARG A 198 -11.26 12.06 -3.26
N ALA A 199 -11.09 12.49 -2.01
CA ALA A 199 -10.96 13.89 -1.65
C ALA A 199 -9.59 14.46 -2.02
N ASP A 200 -8.55 13.63 -1.98
CA ASP A 200 -7.20 13.98 -2.44
C ASP A 200 -7.16 13.90 -3.97
N ARG A 201 -7.17 15.09 -4.58
CA ARG A 201 -7.14 15.23 -6.04
C ARG A 201 -5.75 14.86 -6.59
N SER A 202 -5.42 15.37 -7.78
CA SER A 202 -4.11 15.19 -8.39
C SER A 202 -2.97 15.68 -7.49
N ARG A 203 -1.94 14.83 -7.33
CA ARG A 203 -0.67 15.16 -6.68
C ARG A 203 0.42 15.55 -7.68
N THR A 204 0.10 15.53 -8.99
CA THR A 204 1.06 15.68 -10.11
C THR A 204 1.99 16.88 -9.94
N GLU A 205 1.46 18.06 -9.65
CA GLU A 205 2.30 19.27 -9.54
C GLU A 205 3.26 19.17 -8.34
N ARG A 206 2.82 18.64 -7.22
CA ARG A 206 3.67 18.45 -6.02
C ARG A 206 4.72 17.34 -6.25
N LEU A 207 4.37 16.29 -7.00
CA LEU A 207 5.29 15.21 -7.36
C LEU A 207 6.40 15.67 -8.31
N ARG A 208 6.18 16.69 -9.15
CA ARG A 208 7.21 17.30 -10.00
C ARG A 208 8.32 17.99 -9.22
N GLU A 209 8.03 18.42 -8.01
CA GLU A 209 8.97 19.09 -7.12
C GLU A 209 9.71 18.13 -6.20
N LEU A 210 9.42 16.83 -6.30
CA LEU A 210 9.95 15.82 -5.39
C LEU A 210 11.42 15.51 -5.71
N ASP A 211 12.29 15.71 -4.71
CA ASP A 211 13.72 15.36 -4.78
C ASP A 211 14.02 14.14 -3.89
N VAL A 212 13.18 13.09 -4.01
CA VAL A 212 13.33 11.84 -3.27
C VAL A 212 13.55 10.72 -4.29
N PRO A 213 14.60 9.89 -4.15
CA PRO A 213 14.81 8.75 -5.03
C PRO A 213 13.54 7.90 -5.11
N THR A 214 13.05 7.67 -6.33
CA THR A 214 11.73 7.04 -6.53
C THR A 214 11.80 5.85 -7.46
N LEU A 215 11.18 4.74 -7.03
CA LEU A 215 10.89 3.55 -7.84
C LEU A 215 9.38 3.41 -7.97
N VAL A 216 8.89 3.34 -9.20
CA VAL A 216 7.49 3.04 -9.51
C VAL A 216 7.41 1.64 -10.09
N ILE A 217 6.56 0.79 -9.53
CA ILE A 217 6.34 -0.58 -10.00
C ILE A 217 4.86 -0.74 -10.36
N HIS A 218 4.58 -1.33 -11.53
CA HIS A 218 3.20 -1.58 -11.95
C HIS A 218 3.08 -2.81 -12.82
N GLY A 219 2.00 -3.55 -12.67
CA GLY A 219 1.68 -4.70 -13.51
C GLY A 219 0.91 -4.30 -14.76
N ASP A 220 1.16 -4.98 -15.87
CA ASP A 220 0.46 -4.72 -17.14
C ASP A 220 -0.93 -5.33 -17.23
N CYS A 221 -1.29 -6.19 -16.26
CA CYS A 221 -2.61 -6.82 -16.15
C CYS A 221 -3.51 -6.18 -15.08
N ASP A 222 -3.13 -5.03 -14.52
CA ASP A 222 -3.91 -4.33 -13.49
C ASP A 222 -5.18 -3.70 -14.09
N THR A 223 -6.33 -4.24 -13.70
CA THR A 223 -7.66 -3.78 -14.14
C THR A 223 -8.33 -2.80 -13.15
N LEU A 224 -7.74 -2.63 -11.95
CA LEU A 224 -8.27 -1.73 -10.91
C LEU A 224 -7.64 -0.35 -10.95
N ILE A 225 -6.32 -0.28 -11.09
CA ILE A 225 -5.60 0.94 -11.42
C ILE A 225 -4.78 0.65 -12.67
N ASP A 226 -5.29 1.03 -13.83
CA ASP A 226 -4.59 0.82 -15.10
C ASP A 226 -3.15 1.30 -15.05
N ILE A 227 -2.24 0.57 -15.71
CA ILE A 227 -0.79 0.84 -15.72
C ILE A 227 -0.41 2.29 -16.04
N SER A 228 -1.30 3.01 -16.75
CA SER A 228 -1.10 4.44 -17.06
C SER A 228 -0.95 5.30 -15.79
N GLY A 229 -1.52 4.88 -14.66
CA GLY A 229 -1.33 5.53 -13.36
C GLY A 229 0.12 5.48 -12.87
N GLY A 230 0.76 4.30 -12.98
CA GLY A 230 2.17 4.12 -12.67
C GLY A 230 3.09 4.83 -13.66
N ILE A 231 2.80 4.72 -14.96
CA ILE A 231 3.55 5.43 -16.01
C ILE A 231 3.53 6.94 -15.73
N ARG A 232 2.34 7.54 -15.50
CA ARG A 232 2.22 8.96 -15.16
C ARG A 232 3.01 9.31 -13.89
N THR A 233 2.97 8.46 -12.87
CA THR A 233 3.73 8.68 -11.62
C THR A 233 5.22 8.76 -11.91
N ALA A 234 5.77 7.86 -12.72
CA ALA A 234 7.17 7.86 -13.10
C ALA A 234 7.56 9.03 -14.02
N GLU A 235 6.67 9.45 -14.92
CA GLU A 235 6.91 10.59 -15.83
C GLU A 235 6.98 11.93 -15.10
N VAL A 236 6.20 12.11 -14.04
CA VAL A 236 6.11 13.41 -13.34
C VAL A 236 7.15 13.56 -12.24
N ILE A 237 7.60 12.48 -11.62
CA ILE A 237 8.63 12.54 -10.58
C ILE A 237 10.03 12.59 -11.22
N PRO A 238 10.84 13.62 -10.93
CA PRO A 238 12.19 13.72 -11.47
C PRO A 238 13.03 12.49 -11.14
N HIS A 239 13.69 11.93 -12.15
CA HIS A 239 14.60 10.78 -12.02
C HIS A 239 13.96 9.48 -11.49
N ALA A 240 12.63 9.38 -11.47
CA ALA A 240 11.96 8.15 -11.08
C ALA A 240 12.29 7.00 -12.04
N ARG A 241 12.54 5.81 -11.47
CA ARG A 241 12.68 4.57 -12.24
C ARG A 241 11.29 3.92 -12.36
N PHE A 242 10.95 3.43 -13.55
CA PHE A 242 9.73 2.66 -13.78
C PHE A 242 10.06 1.19 -14.03
N LEU A 243 9.38 0.30 -13.31
CA LEU A 243 9.44 -1.15 -13.52
C LEU A 243 8.05 -1.68 -13.84
N GLU A 244 7.87 -2.13 -15.08
CA GLU A 244 6.70 -2.90 -15.49
C GLU A 244 6.92 -4.38 -15.16
N ILE A 245 5.95 -5.00 -14.48
CA ILE A 245 5.95 -6.45 -14.21
C ILE A 245 4.90 -7.11 -15.09
N LYS A 246 5.36 -7.93 -16.03
CA LYS A 246 4.49 -8.67 -16.96
C LYS A 246 3.65 -9.72 -16.24
N GLY A 247 2.35 -9.72 -16.52
CA GLY A 247 1.37 -10.65 -15.95
C GLY A 247 0.92 -10.31 -14.53
N MET A 248 1.46 -9.27 -13.90
CA MET A 248 1.02 -8.82 -12.58
C MET A 248 -0.27 -8.00 -12.71
N GLY A 249 -1.28 -8.35 -11.92
CA GLY A 249 -2.52 -7.61 -11.75
C GLY A 249 -2.44 -6.60 -10.61
N HIS A 250 -3.60 -6.32 -9.98
CA HIS A 250 -3.69 -5.46 -8.80
C HIS A 250 -3.47 -6.25 -7.50
N ASP A 251 -2.50 -7.13 -7.51
CA ASP A 251 -2.01 -7.90 -6.36
C ASP A 251 -0.56 -8.32 -6.59
N TYR A 252 0.02 -8.96 -5.59
CA TYR A 252 1.41 -9.43 -5.63
C TYR A 252 1.49 -10.84 -5.00
N PRO A 253 0.95 -11.88 -5.67
CA PRO A 253 1.13 -13.25 -5.22
C PRO A 253 2.61 -13.61 -5.12
N ASP A 254 2.93 -14.67 -4.39
CA ASP A 254 4.30 -15.10 -4.09
C ASP A 254 5.19 -15.26 -5.32
N TYR A 255 4.60 -15.60 -6.46
CA TYR A 255 5.27 -15.68 -7.76
C TYR A 255 6.04 -14.38 -8.10
N PHE A 256 5.56 -13.20 -7.69
CA PHE A 256 6.20 -11.91 -7.98
C PHE A 256 7.07 -11.36 -6.85
N TRP A 257 7.12 -12.01 -5.69
CA TRP A 257 7.86 -11.49 -4.53
C TRP A 257 9.34 -11.27 -4.80
N THR A 258 10.00 -12.23 -5.46
CA THR A 258 11.41 -12.10 -5.83
C THR A 258 11.66 -10.90 -6.73
N ASN A 259 10.75 -10.59 -7.67
CA ASN A 259 10.85 -9.43 -8.55
C ASN A 259 10.76 -8.14 -7.73
N LEU A 260 9.77 -8.05 -6.82
CA LEU A 260 9.55 -6.87 -5.97
C LEU A 260 10.73 -6.63 -5.04
N VAL A 261 11.16 -7.65 -4.30
CA VAL A 261 12.26 -7.56 -3.34
C VAL A 261 13.57 -7.19 -4.03
N SER A 262 13.88 -7.84 -5.17
CA SER A 262 15.08 -7.54 -5.94
C SER A 262 15.08 -6.11 -6.47
N ALA A 263 13.94 -5.62 -6.99
CA ALA A 263 13.81 -4.25 -7.50
C ALA A 263 14.01 -3.19 -6.39
N VAL A 264 13.44 -3.43 -5.20
CA VAL A 264 13.60 -2.54 -4.04
C VAL A 264 15.05 -2.55 -3.56
N ARG A 265 15.68 -3.73 -3.45
CA ARG A 265 17.09 -3.85 -3.07
C ARG A 265 18.02 -3.14 -4.06
N GLU A 266 17.81 -3.36 -5.36
CA GLU A 266 18.57 -2.69 -6.42
C GLU A 266 18.38 -1.17 -6.35
N HIS A 267 17.15 -0.70 -6.14
CA HIS A 267 16.86 0.71 -5.98
C HIS A 267 17.64 1.30 -4.80
N TYR A 268 17.61 0.64 -3.64
CA TYR A 268 18.36 1.04 -2.45
C TYR A 268 19.88 1.12 -2.68
N GLN A 269 20.45 0.18 -3.44
CA GLN A 269 21.90 0.14 -3.71
C GLN A 269 22.38 1.25 -4.66
N ASN A 270 21.47 1.89 -5.38
CA ASN A 270 21.79 2.91 -6.40
C ASN A 270 21.46 4.36 -5.96
N ILE A 271 21.15 4.59 -4.66
CA ILE A 271 20.82 5.92 -4.09
C ILE A 271 21.83 6.39 -3.06
#